data_f1cc2fe850c162e539f38aef41af2b39
#
_entry.id   f1cc2fe850c162e539f38aef41af2b39
#
_cell.length_a   1.000
_cell.length_b   1.000
_cell.length_c   1.000
_cell.angle_alpha   90.00
_cell.angle_beta   90.00
_cell.angle_gamma   90.00
#
_symmetry.space_group_name_H-M   'P 1'
#
loop_
_entity.id
_entity.type
_entity.pdbx_description
1 polymer ?
#
loop_
_entity_poly.entity_id
_entity_poly.type
_entity_poly.pdbx_seq_one_letter_code
_entity_poly.pdbx_strand_id
1 'polypeptide(L)'
;REVLDQARMALAAAPAEVRAALETLTAIADQLAARYPDVPLYFDLGELRGYHYHTGVVFAVFVPGVGQSIAQGGRYDDIGADFGRARPATGFSTDLKTLVSLGSADLSAPVSGVWAPQDGEPGLWDAVRQLRRQGERVVQALDGQSRADAAQLGCDRQLQLKDGVWTVASLAS
;
A
#
# COMPACT_ATOMS: atom_id res chain seq x y z
N ARG A 1 15.11 -10.77 -2.63
CA ARG A 1 14.44 -11.88 -3.33
C ARG A 1 15.11 -13.22 -3.08
N GLU A 2 16.41 -13.28 -3.11
CA GLU A 2 17.18 -14.50 -2.85
C GLU A 2 16.71 -15.24 -1.57
N VAL A 3 16.40 -14.50 -0.50
CA VAL A 3 15.85 -15.08 0.76
C VAL A 3 14.54 -15.82 0.52
N LEU A 4 13.64 -15.29 -0.30
CA LEU A 4 12.35 -15.93 -0.61
C LEU A 4 12.53 -17.20 -1.47
N ASP A 5 13.47 -17.17 -2.41
CA ASP A 5 13.77 -18.34 -3.26
C ASP A 5 14.42 -19.45 -2.42
N GLN A 6 15.35 -19.12 -1.54
CA GLN A 6 15.95 -20.06 -0.57
C GLN A 6 14.88 -20.64 0.37
N ALA A 7 13.96 -19.79 0.87
CA ALA A 7 12.87 -20.25 1.73
C ALA A 7 11.92 -21.22 1.00
N ARG A 8 11.60 -20.97 -0.24
CA ARG A 8 10.78 -21.91 -1.05
C ARG A 8 11.42 -23.29 -1.18
N MET A 9 12.72 -23.34 -1.40
CA MET A 9 13.44 -24.61 -1.45
C MET A 9 13.48 -25.30 -0.11
N ALA A 10 13.84 -24.57 0.96
CA ALA A 10 13.97 -25.13 2.30
C ALA A 10 12.63 -25.60 2.87
N LEU A 11 11.55 -24.93 2.56
CA LEU A 11 10.20 -25.19 3.07
C LEU A 11 9.30 -25.92 2.06
N ALA A 12 9.86 -26.55 1.03
CA ALA A 12 9.11 -27.28 0.02
C ALA A 12 8.21 -28.39 0.60
N ALA A 13 8.66 -29.06 1.66
CA ALA A 13 7.90 -30.09 2.39
C ALA A 13 7.07 -29.55 3.56
N ALA A 14 7.04 -28.25 3.79
CA ALA A 14 6.28 -27.63 4.89
C ALA A 14 4.76 -27.76 4.65
N PRO A 15 3.92 -27.58 5.69
CA PRO A 15 2.46 -27.54 5.58
C PRO A 15 1.97 -26.55 4.49
N ALA A 16 0.78 -26.81 3.96
CA ALA A 16 0.22 -26.02 2.85
C ALA A 16 0.08 -24.54 3.22
N GLU A 17 -0.28 -24.24 4.46
CA GLU A 17 -0.43 -22.87 4.97
C GLU A 17 0.90 -22.10 4.92
N VAL A 18 2.03 -22.75 5.24
CA VAL A 18 3.36 -22.13 5.18
C VAL A 18 3.73 -21.79 3.74
N ARG A 19 3.46 -22.71 2.81
CA ARG A 19 3.72 -22.47 1.38
C ARG A 19 2.84 -21.35 0.83
N ALA A 20 1.56 -21.32 1.17
CA ALA A 20 0.63 -20.25 0.79
C ALA A 20 1.05 -18.88 1.35
N ALA A 21 1.57 -18.83 2.56
CA ALA A 21 2.12 -17.60 3.15
C ALA A 21 3.35 -17.10 2.37
N LEU A 22 4.26 -17.99 1.98
CA LEU A 22 5.40 -17.64 1.14
C LEU A 22 4.99 -17.17 -0.27
N GLU A 23 3.98 -17.78 -0.86
CA GLU A 23 3.42 -17.35 -2.15
C GLU A 23 2.83 -15.94 -2.04
N THR A 24 2.05 -15.68 -0.99
CA THR A 24 1.48 -14.36 -0.70
C THR A 24 2.57 -13.30 -0.54
N LEU A 25 3.60 -13.59 0.28
CA LEU A 25 4.70 -12.67 0.49
C LEU A 25 5.47 -12.38 -0.80
N THR A 26 5.66 -13.41 -1.63
CA THR A 26 6.31 -13.25 -2.94
C THR A 26 5.48 -12.40 -3.89
N ALA A 27 4.17 -12.62 -3.97
CA ALA A 27 3.28 -11.82 -4.82
C ALA A 27 3.29 -10.34 -4.39
N ILE A 28 3.29 -10.05 -3.09
CA ILE A 28 3.42 -8.69 -2.57
C ILE A 28 4.78 -8.09 -2.96
N ALA A 29 5.88 -8.86 -2.81
CA ALA A 29 7.22 -8.43 -3.20
C ALA A 29 7.32 -8.08 -4.69
N ASP A 30 6.70 -8.90 -5.55
CA ASP A 30 6.66 -8.67 -6.99
C ASP A 30 5.91 -7.40 -7.36
N GLN A 31 4.75 -7.17 -6.75
CA GLN A 31 3.98 -5.95 -6.95
C GLN A 31 4.72 -4.70 -6.45
N LEU A 32 5.35 -4.77 -5.28
CA LEU A 32 6.13 -3.66 -4.76
C LEU A 32 7.33 -3.34 -5.65
N ALA A 33 8.07 -4.35 -6.10
CA ALA A 33 9.21 -4.16 -6.99
C ALA A 33 8.80 -3.57 -8.35
N ALA A 34 7.64 -3.97 -8.87
CA ALA A 34 7.11 -3.41 -10.12
C ALA A 34 6.67 -1.94 -9.96
N ARG A 35 6.07 -1.59 -8.81
CA ARG A 35 5.55 -0.24 -8.55
C ARG A 35 6.61 0.73 -8.03
N TYR A 36 7.57 0.24 -7.27
CA TYR A 36 8.61 1.01 -6.58
C TYR A 36 9.99 0.37 -6.80
N PRO A 37 10.52 0.37 -8.03
CA PRO A 37 11.77 -0.33 -8.36
C PRO A 37 12.99 0.20 -7.60
N ASP A 38 12.94 1.45 -7.17
CA ASP A 38 14.04 2.12 -6.47
C ASP A 38 13.99 1.92 -4.94
N VAL A 39 12.93 1.27 -4.41
CA VAL A 39 12.80 1.02 -2.96
C VAL A 39 13.39 -0.35 -2.63
N PRO A 40 14.43 -0.41 -1.81
CA PRO A 40 15.01 -1.69 -1.40
C PRO A 40 14.02 -2.46 -0.51
N LEU A 41 13.82 -3.75 -0.82
CA LEU A 41 12.98 -4.65 -0.07
C LEU A 41 13.86 -5.65 0.71
N TYR A 42 13.61 -5.75 2.00
CA TYR A 42 14.25 -6.71 2.89
C TYR A 42 13.20 -7.69 3.42
N PHE A 43 13.60 -8.95 3.59
CA PHE A 43 12.70 -10.02 4.06
C PHE A 43 13.32 -10.67 5.28
N ASP A 44 12.55 -10.73 6.36
CA ASP A 44 12.87 -11.46 7.58
C ASP A 44 11.73 -12.44 7.86
N LEU A 45 12.02 -13.73 7.76
CA LEU A 45 11.05 -14.80 7.99
C LEU A 45 11.00 -15.22 9.48
N GLY A 46 11.90 -14.69 10.30
CA GLY A 46 11.95 -14.91 11.74
C GLY A 46 11.28 -13.81 12.56
N GLU A 47 10.79 -12.75 11.92
CA GLU A 47 10.17 -11.63 12.62
C GLU A 47 8.79 -12.01 13.19
N LEU A 48 8.65 -11.90 14.50
CA LEU A 48 7.44 -12.30 15.25
C LEU A 48 6.76 -11.11 15.95
N ARG A 49 6.90 -9.89 15.43
CA ARG A 49 6.25 -8.72 16.03
C ARG A 49 4.74 -8.89 16.11
N GLY A 50 4.19 -8.61 17.29
CA GLY A 50 2.75 -8.71 17.50
C GLY A 50 2.22 -10.14 17.42
N TYR A 51 2.95 -11.10 17.98
CA TYR A 51 2.51 -12.49 18.13
C TYR A 51 1.08 -12.53 18.66
N HIS A 52 0.19 -13.28 18.01
CA HIS A 52 -1.27 -13.30 18.19
C HIS A 52 -2.06 -12.06 17.70
N TYR A 53 -1.42 -10.95 17.34
CA TYR A 53 -2.12 -9.79 16.79
C TYR A 53 -2.20 -9.84 15.26
N HIS A 54 -1.10 -10.22 14.60
CA HIS A 54 -1.05 -10.34 13.15
C HIS A 54 -1.33 -11.77 12.70
N THR A 55 -2.19 -11.91 11.69
CA THR A 55 -2.59 -13.20 11.10
C THR A 55 -1.98 -13.43 9.72
N GLY A 56 -1.13 -12.52 9.26
CA GLY A 56 -0.51 -12.60 7.94
C GLY A 56 0.74 -11.74 7.85
N VAL A 57 1.00 -11.20 6.67
CA VAL A 57 2.19 -10.39 6.39
C VAL A 57 2.27 -9.19 7.31
N VAL A 58 3.46 -8.95 7.86
CA VAL A 58 3.82 -7.74 8.59
C VAL A 58 4.83 -6.93 7.79
N PHE A 59 4.85 -5.63 7.97
CA PHE A 59 5.83 -4.77 7.32
C PHE A 59 6.28 -3.63 8.22
N ALA A 60 7.47 -3.11 7.94
CA ALA A 60 7.98 -1.88 8.54
C ALA A 60 8.69 -1.06 7.46
N VAL A 61 8.57 0.26 7.56
CA VAL A 61 9.20 1.21 6.64
C VAL A 61 10.30 1.94 7.38
N PHE A 62 11.49 1.96 6.79
CA PHE A 62 12.66 2.63 7.32
C PHE A 62 13.14 3.70 6.33
N VAL A 63 13.67 4.79 6.86
CA VAL A 63 14.27 5.88 6.09
C VAL A 63 15.71 6.09 6.58
N PRO A 64 16.67 6.30 5.66
CA PRO A 64 18.05 6.61 6.05
C PRO A 64 18.11 7.78 7.04
N GLY A 65 18.93 7.63 8.07
CA GLY A 65 19.10 8.65 9.12
C GLY A 65 18.07 8.60 10.25
N VAL A 66 17.05 7.73 10.17
CA VAL A 66 16.08 7.52 11.26
C VAL A 66 16.33 6.13 11.84
N GLY A 67 16.68 6.07 13.13
CA GLY A 67 17.07 4.83 13.81
C GLY A 67 15.94 3.86 14.14
N GLN A 68 14.70 4.17 13.73
CA GLN A 68 13.50 3.37 13.98
C GLN A 68 12.60 3.36 12.74
N SER A 69 11.63 2.43 12.71
CA SER A 69 10.62 2.43 11.64
C SER A 69 9.75 3.68 11.73
N ILE A 70 9.49 4.30 10.57
CA ILE A 70 8.59 5.46 10.46
C ILE A 70 7.13 5.05 10.28
N ALA A 71 6.89 3.83 9.82
CA ALA A 71 5.59 3.20 9.74
C ALA A 71 5.73 1.69 9.91
N GLN A 72 4.73 1.06 10.46
CA GLN A 72 4.66 -0.39 10.60
C GLN A 72 3.22 -0.86 10.58
N GLY A 73 2.99 -2.07 10.10
CA GLY A 73 1.65 -2.63 10.02
C GLY A 73 1.63 -4.06 9.53
N GLY A 74 0.45 -4.54 9.20
CA GLY A 74 0.27 -5.91 8.73
C GLY A 74 -1.19 -6.29 8.56
N ARG A 75 -1.41 -7.58 8.33
CA ARG A 75 -2.72 -8.18 8.27
C ARG A 75 -3.14 -8.72 9.65
N TYR A 76 -4.37 -8.42 10.05
CA TYR A 76 -4.98 -8.88 11.29
C TYR A 76 -6.47 -9.12 11.05
N ASP A 77 -6.90 -10.39 11.13
CA ASP A 77 -8.27 -10.79 10.78
C ASP A 77 -9.15 -10.98 12.00
N ASP A 78 -8.56 -11.28 13.16
CA ASP A 78 -9.27 -11.74 14.35
C ASP A 78 -9.60 -10.64 15.36
N ILE A 79 -8.96 -9.47 15.26
CA ILE A 79 -9.09 -8.39 16.25
C ILE A 79 -10.54 -7.91 16.45
N GLY A 80 -11.35 -8.02 15.38
CA GLY A 80 -12.77 -7.69 15.45
C GLY A 80 -13.61 -8.66 16.26
N ALA A 81 -13.10 -9.85 16.57
CA ALA A 81 -13.83 -10.86 17.35
C ALA A 81 -14.15 -10.35 18.77
N ASP A 82 -13.22 -9.62 19.39
CA ASP A 82 -13.39 -9.00 20.71
C ASP A 82 -14.51 -7.94 20.71
N PHE A 83 -14.86 -7.41 19.53
CA PHE A 83 -15.92 -6.44 19.31
C PHE A 83 -17.16 -7.07 18.63
N GLY A 84 -17.28 -8.40 18.67
CA GLY A 84 -18.46 -9.17 18.24
C GLY A 84 -18.37 -9.78 16.84
N ARG A 85 -17.46 -9.37 15.94
CA ARG A 85 -17.31 -9.98 14.61
C ARG A 85 -15.90 -9.86 14.08
N ALA A 86 -15.24 -11.00 13.85
CA ALA A 86 -13.99 -11.07 13.11
C ALA A 86 -14.21 -10.60 11.65
N ARG A 87 -13.29 -9.77 11.15
CA ARG A 87 -13.26 -9.32 9.76
C ARG A 87 -11.80 -9.23 9.29
N PRO A 88 -11.50 -9.69 8.08
CA PRO A 88 -10.20 -9.45 7.49
C PRO A 88 -9.87 -7.96 7.47
N ALA A 89 -8.72 -7.61 8.00
CA ALA A 89 -8.25 -6.24 8.06
C ALA A 89 -6.76 -6.13 7.77
N THR A 90 -6.37 -5.05 7.15
CA THR A 90 -4.98 -4.65 6.96
C THR A 90 -4.86 -3.18 7.35
N GLY A 91 -3.85 -2.84 8.11
CA GLY A 91 -3.64 -1.48 8.53
C GLY A 91 -2.19 -1.22 8.91
N PHE A 92 -1.94 0.03 9.24
CA PHE A 92 -0.62 0.45 9.69
C PHE A 92 -0.73 1.62 10.69
N SER A 93 0.33 1.79 11.45
CA SER A 93 0.56 2.97 12.28
C SER A 93 1.80 3.72 11.80
N THR A 94 1.83 5.03 12.02
CA THR A 94 2.97 5.88 11.69
C THR A 94 3.09 7.00 12.71
N ASP A 95 4.31 7.49 12.94
CA ASP A 95 4.54 8.68 13.74
C ASP A 95 4.40 9.94 12.88
N LEU A 96 3.34 10.70 13.15
CA LEU A 96 3.03 11.90 12.37
C LEU A 96 4.12 12.98 12.51
N LYS A 97 4.74 13.12 13.68
CA LYS A 97 5.80 14.12 13.89
C LYS A 97 7.02 13.78 13.03
N THR A 98 7.40 12.50 13.00
CA THR A 98 8.49 12.01 12.15
C THR A 98 8.17 12.25 10.68
N LEU A 99 6.95 11.94 10.21
CA LEU A 99 6.55 12.20 8.82
C LEU A 99 6.62 13.69 8.47
N VAL A 100 6.12 14.57 9.33
CA VAL A 100 6.19 16.03 9.12
C VAL A 100 7.63 16.52 9.08
N SER A 101 8.51 16.00 9.94
CA SER A 101 9.93 16.39 9.96
C SER A 101 10.72 15.93 8.73
N LEU A 102 10.29 14.84 8.10
CA LEU A 102 10.89 14.30 6.87
C LEU A 102 10.28 14.90 5.59
N GLY A 103 9.09 15.46 5.69
CA GLY A 103 8.35 16.00 4.56
C GLY A 103 8.67 17.47 4.31
N SER A 104 8.55 17.89 3.06
CA SER A 104 8.58 19.30 2.64
C SER A 104 7.19 19.79 2.17
N ALA A 105 6.12 19.08 2.55
CA ALA A 105 4.78 19.40 2.07
C ALA A 105 4.27 20.72 2.69
N ASP A 106 3.67 21.57 1.87
CA ASP A 106 2.89 22.72 2.34
C ASP A 106 1.55 22.21 2.89
N LEU A 107 1.42 22.21 4.21
CA LEU A 107 0.22 21.75 4.90
C LEU A 107 -0.90 22.82 4.94
N SER A 108 -0.66 24.01 4.41
CA SER A 108 -1.65 25.10 4.33
C SER A 108 -2.53 25.04 3.07
N ALA A 109 -2.17 24.22 2.10
CA ALA A 109 -2.93 24.09 0.86
C ALA A 109 -4.32 23.49 1.10
N PRO A 110 -5.37 23.96 0.38
CA PRO A 110 -6.71 23.40 0.50
C PRO A 110 -6.72 21.92 0.09
N VAL A 111 -7.53 21.13 0.78
CA VAL A 111 -7.66 19.69 0.47
C VAL A 111 -8.37 19.54 -0.87
N SER A 112 -7.60 19.20 -1.90
CA SER A 112 -8.04 18.85 -3.24
C SER A 112 -7.46 17.48 -3.57
N GLY A 113 -8.09 16.74 -4.46
CA GLY A 113 -7.59 15.41 -4.81
C GLY A 113 -8.00 14.96 -6.21
N VAL A 114 -7.19 14.09 -6.77
CA VAL A 114 -7.46 13.40 -8.02
C VAL A 114 -7.90 11.98 -7.71
N TRP A 115 -9.12 11.63 -8.08
CA TRP A 115 -9.58 10.25 -8.03
C TRP A 115 -9.00 9.47 -9.22
N ALA A 116 -8.42 8.32 -8.97
CA ALA A 116 -7.93 7.41 -9.99
C ALA A 116 -8.72 6.09 -9.94
N PRO A 117 -9.07 5.51 -11.10
CA PRO A 117 -9.78 4.22 -11.11
C PRO A 117 -8.92 3.10 -10.51
N GLN A 118 -9.55 1.94 -10.29
CA GLN A 118 -8.87 0.73 -9.86
C GLN A 118 -7.86 0.26 -10.92
N ASP A 119 -6.80 -0.44 -10.50
CA ASP A 119 -5.79 -1.03 -11.39
C ASP A 119 -6.41 -1.91 -12.49
N GLY A 120 -5.76 -1.96 -13.63
CA GLY A 120 -6.13 -2.82 -14.76
C GLY A 120 -5.81 -2.21 -16.13
N GLU A 121 -5.76 -0.88 -16.23
CA GLU A 121 -5.47 -0.20 -17.49
C GLU A 121 -3.99 0.15 -17.62
N PRO A 122 -3.37 -0.11 -18.79
CA PRO A 122 -1.95 0.22 -19.03
C PRO A 122 -1.65 1.70 -18.75
N GLY A 123 -0.52 1.95 -18.11
CA GLY A 123 -0.02 3.31 -17.84
C GLY A 123 -0.72 4.05 -16.69
N LEU A 124 -1.78 3.51 -16.09
CA LEU A 124 -2.46 4.15 -14.96
C LEU A 124 -1.51 4.41 -13.80
N TRP A 125 -0.71 3.41 -13.44
CA TRP A 125 0.22 3.54 -12.33
C TRP A 125 1.28 4.61 -12.56
N ASP A 126 1.78 4.73 -13.78
CA ASP A 126 2.76 5.77 -14.12
C ASP A 126 2.16 7.15 -14.03
N ALA A 127 0.91 7.34 -14.49
CA ALA A 127 0.18 8.59 -14.36
C ALA A 127 -0.04 8.96 -12.87
N VAL A 128 -0.45 8.00 -12.03
CA VAL A 128 -0.61 8.19 -10.59
C VAL A 128 0.72 8.59 -9.94
N ARG A 129 1.82 7.89 -10.25
CA ARG A 129 3.15 8.21 -9.73
C ARG A 129 3.60 9.62 -10.13
N GLN A 130 3.37 9.99 -11.38
CA GLN A 130 3.75 11.31 -11.89
C GLN A 130 3.02 12.42 -11.14
N LEU A 131 1.71 12.30 -10.97
CA LEU A 131 0.90 13.27 -10.22
C LEU A 131 1.38 13.39 -8.76
N ARG A 132 1.62 12.27 -8.10
CA ARG A 132 2.13 12.27 -6.71
C ARG A 132 3.51 12.92 -6.59
N ARG A 133 4.41 12.73 -7.58
CA ARG A 133 5.71 13.42 -7.64
C ARG A 133 5.57 14.93 -7.84
N GLN A 134 4.48 15.38 -8.44
CA GLN A 134 4.15 16.80 -8.60
C GLN A 134 3.48 17.41 -7.36
N GLY A 135 3.32 16.63 -6.28
CA GLY A 135 2.67 17.07 -5.04
C GLY A 135 1.15 16.90 -5.04
N GLU A 136 0.56 16.29 -6.08
CA GLU A 136 -0.86 16.05 -6.14
C GLU A 136 -1.30 14.92 -5.19
N ARG A 137 -2.37 15.14 -4.46
CA ARG A 137 -3.03 14.09 -3.71
C ARG A 137 -3.83 13.22 -4.67
N VAL A 138 -3.43 11.95 -4.81
CA VAL A 138 -4.14 10.99 -5.67
C VAL A 138 -4.69 9.85 -4.82
N VAL A 139 -6.01 9.66 -4.88
CA VAL A 139 -6.74 8.57 -4.23
C VAL A 139 -7.10 7.54 -5.30
N GLN A 140 -6.52 6.36 -5.20
CA GLN A 140 -6.83 5.25 -6.10
C GLN A 140 -8.00 4.45 -5.54
N ALA A 141 -8.98 4.15 -6.39
CA ALA A 141 -10.14 3.36 -6.03
C ALA A 141 -9.74 1.96 -5.56
N LEU A 142 -10.42 1.47 -4.55
CA LEU A 142 -10.38 0.09 -4.11
C LEU A 142 -11.46 -0.73 -4.82
N ASP A 143 -11.38 -2.04 -4.67
CA ASP A 143 -12.41 -2.93 -5.21
C ASP A 143 -13.81 -2.56 -4.70
N GLY A 144 -14.77 -2.49 -5.61
CA GLY A 144 -16.13 -2.08 -5.31
C GLY A 144 -16.38 -0.56 -5.18
N GLN A 145 -15.33 0.26 -5.26
CA GLN A 145 -15.48 1.73 -5.31
C GLN A 145 -15.68 2.23 -6.74
N SER A 146 -16.47 3.27 -6.86
CA SER A 146 -16.80 3.91 -8.14
C SER A 146 -16.48 5.41 -8.13
N ARG A 147 -16.61 6.05 -9.28
CA ARG A 147 -16.50 7.52 -9.40
C ARG A 147 -17.44 8.28 -8.45
N ALA A 148 -18.60 7.72 -8.13
CA ALA A 148 -19.56 8.35 -7.22
C ALA A 148 -18.98 8.54 -5.79
N ASP A 149 -18.01 7.72 -5.40
CA ASP A 149 -17.38 7.79 -4.07
C ASP A 149 -16.28 8.86 -4.00
N ALA A 150 -15.84 9.38 -5.14
CA ALA A 150 -14.72 10.32 -5.24
C ALA A 150 -14.91 11.60 -4.40
N ALA A 151 -16.11 12.16 -4.37
CA ALA A 151 -16.42 13.35 -3.59
C ALA A 151 -16.32 13.08 -2.08
N GLN A 152 -16.79 11.91 -1.61
CA GLN A 152 -16.67 11.50 -0.20
C GLN A 152 -15.21 11.28 0.20
N LEU A 153 -14.36 10.89 -0.77
CA LEU A 153 -12.93 10.74 -0.60
C LEU A 153 -12.16 12.08 -0.70
N GLY A 154 -12.87 13.20 -0.81
CA GLY A 154 -12.27 14.54 -0.91
C GLY A 154 -11.55 14.78 -2.24
N CYS A 155 -12.02 14.17 -3.33
CA CYS A 155 -11.51 14.41 -4.68
C CYS A 155 -12.44 15.34 -5.44
N ASP A 156 -11.87 16.32 -6.13
CA ASP A 156 -12.54 17.28 -7.00
C ASP A 156 -12.20 17.09 -8.50
N ARG A 157 -11.22 16.23 -8.76
CA ARG A 157 -10.73 15.86 -10.09
C ARG A 157 -10.64 14.34 -10.23
N GLN A 158 -10.50 13.85 -11.46
CA GLN A 158 -10.35 12.44 -11.76
C GLN A 158 -9.33 12.20 -12.88
N LEU A 159 -8.67 11.06 -12.86
CA LEU A 159 -7.92 10.51 -13.98
C LEU A 159 -8.88 9.82 -14.95
N GLN A 160 -8.76 10.16 -16.23
CA GLN A 160 -9.51 9.57 -17.34
C GLN A 160 -8.56 9.16 -18.46
N LEU A 161 -8.80 8.00 -19.04
CA LEU A 161 -8.11 7.57 -20.25
C LEU A 161 -8.84 8.17 -21.47
N LYS A 162 -8.16 9.05 -22.23
CA LYS A 162 -8.65 9.62 -23.50
C LYS A 162 -7.61 9.38 -24.58
N ASP A 163 -8.03 8.76 -25.66
CA ASP A 163 -7.17 8.48 -26.83
C ASP A 163 -5.84 7.79 -26.44
N GLY A 164 -5.90 6.87 -25.45
CA GLY A 164 -4.73 6.15 -24.94
C GLY A 164 -3.83 6.96 -24.00
N VAL A 165 -4.22 8.18 -23.62
CA VAL A 165 -3.46 9.04 -22.70
C VAL A 165 -4.26 9.31 -21.42
N TRP A 166 -3.60 9.14 -20.27
CA TRP A 166 -4.19 9.49 -18.98
C TRP A 166 -4.17 11.00 -18.76
N THR A 167 -5.34 11.58 -18.54
CA THR A 167 -5.53 13.03 -18.35
C THR A 167 -6.33 13.31 -17.09
N VAL A 168 -6.04 14.44 -16.43
CA VAL A 168 -6.83 14.92 -15.29
C VAL A 168 -8.00 15.76 -15.79
N ALA A 169 -9.19 15.45 -15.31
CA ALA A 169 -10.42 16.19 -15.61
C ALA A 169 -11.14 16.55 -14.30
N SER A 170 -11.94 17.62 -14.32
CA SER A 170 -12.82 17.95 -13.20
C SER A 170 -13.85 16.84 -12.99
N LEU A 171 -14.16 16.54 -11.73
CA LEU A 171 -15.35 15.80 -11.37
C LEU A 171 -16.51 16.79 -11.56
N ALA A 172 -17.17 16.74 -12.73
CA ALA A 172 -18.38 17.54 -12.93
C ALA A 172 -19.40 17.18 -11.85
N SER A 173 -19.95 18.19 -11.23
CA SER A 173 -21.05 18.12 -10.25
C SER A 173 -22.28 17.49 -10.85
#